data_5cc719e7ac5e929b353d36fad6f30939
#
_entry.id   5cc719e7ac5e929b353d36fad6f30939
#
_cell.length_a   1.000
_cell.length_b   1.000
_cell.length_c   1.000
_cell.angle_alpha   90.00
_cell.angle_beta   90.00
_cell.angle_gamma   90.00
#
_symmetry.space_group_name_H-M   'P 1'
#
loop_
_entity.id
_entity.type
_entity.pdbx_description
1 polymer ?
#
loop_
_entity_poly.entity_id
_entity_poly.type
_entity_poly.pdbx_seq_one_letter_code
_entity_poly.pdbx_strand_id
1 'polypeptide(L)'
;MSTQAGGRLVRREGYRVIPDKNIYIPPSISPEAKALLGALGQAKTYAMEFPAPDDVVGWEKMYEVAEGANKEKSEKALAASGATVTELEMGGVVVEDIRPHGWTDNGKVLVYVHGGGYCLFSARSTFADAAPMAAATGLRMVSVNYTPAPRARFDVIQRQIVAVFDALIDEGYRMSDLAILGDSAGGAMSASTVLNLRDQGKGMPAAAVLWSPNTDLTSPDDSTVTLDPADPILTYSTLLTTGAKAYAGDVALDDPRVSPLYADLSRGFSPVLIVVGTKEMLLSSSVRFYQALEAAGQTAKLDVYEGMWHVFPQYDLPESRVAVAKSAKFVTDHLNQ
;
A
#
# COMPACT_ATOMS: atom_id res chain seq x y z
N MET A 1 21.67 -15.50 41.24
CA MET A 1 20.38 -14.97 41.73
C MET A 1 19.77 -14.14 40.61
N SER A 2 18.81 -14.71 39.94
CA SER A 2 18.13 -14.11 38.75
C SER A 2 16.91 -13.35 39.27
N THR A 3 16.88 -12.04 39.12
CA THR A 3 15.70 -11.22 39.41
C THR A 3 14.81 -11.22 38.17
N GLN A 4 13.78 -12.05 38.15
CA GLN A 4 12.66 -11.92 37.22
C GLN A 4 11.87 -10.66 37.59
N ALA A 5 11.94 -9.63 36.74
CA ALA A 5 11.01 -8.52 36.81
C ALA A 5 9.69 -8.99 36.19
N GLY A 6 8.76 -9.39 37.05
CA GLY A 6 7.39 -9.72 36.66
C GLY A 6 6.60 -8.46 36.27
N GLY A 7 6.66 -8.04 35.03
CA GLY A 7 5.80 -7.01 34.51
C GLY A 7 4.35 -7.52 34.47
N ARG A 8 3.47 -6.88 35.25
CA ARG A 8 2.03 -7.17 35.27
C ARG A 8 1.42 -6.71 33.98
N LEU A 9 1.00 -7.65 33.15
CA LEU A 9 0.28 -7.37 31.89
C LEU A 9 -1.04 -6.66 32.21
N VAL A 10 -1.13 -5.38 31.92
CA VAL A 10 -2.38 -4.62 32.01
C VAL A 10 -3.15 -4.84 30.70
N ARG A 11 -4.23 -5.61 30.74
CA ARG A 11 -5.17 -5.69 29.61
C ARG A 11 -5.88 -4.34 29.48
N ARG A 12 -5.64 -3.64 28.39
CA ARG A 12 -6.56 -2.59 27.91
C ARG A 12 -7.62 -3.23 27.02
N GLU A 13 -8.87 -2.87 27.22
CA GLU A 13 -9.98 -3.34 26.38
C GLU A 13 -9.70 -2.98 24.92
N GLY A 14 -9.80 -3.97 24.00
CA GLY A 14 -9.48 -3.80 22.57
C GLY A 14 -8.00 -3.93 22.18
N TYR A 15 -7.09 -4.30 23.11
CA TYR A 15 -5.67 -4.47 22.82
C TYR A 15 -5.14 -5.85 23.24
N ARG A 16 -4.38 -6.48 22.35
CA ARG A 16 -3.64 -7.70 22.63
C ARG A 16 -2.19 -7.33 23.02
N VAL A 17 -1.69 -7.89 24.12
CA VAL A 17 -0.28 -7.73 24.49
C VAL A 17 0.58 -8.55 23.53
N ILE A 18 1.52 -7.89 22.87
CA ILE A 18 2.57 -8.55 22.08
C ILE A 18 3.77 -8.74 23.03
N PRO A 19 4.41 -9.93 23.06
CA PRO A 19 5.69 -10.11 23.72
C PRO A 19 6.69 -9.06 23.24
N ASP A 20 7.60 -8.62 24.14
CA ASP A 20 8.58 -7.57 23.88
C ASP A 20 9.21 -7.72 22.49
N LYS A 21 8.86 -6.83 21.56
CA LYS A 21 9.50 -6.76 20.25
C LYS A 21 10.87 -6.14 20.45
N ASN A 22 11.91 -6.94 20.31
CA ASN A 22 13.29 -6.44 20.31
C ASN A 22 13.63 -5.90 18.91
N ILE A 23 13.36 -4.61 18.70
CA ILE A 23 13.63 -3.96 17.42
C ILE A 23 15.10 -3.54 17.38
N TYR A 24 15.89 -4.29 16.63
CA TYR A 24 17.26 -3.91 16.31
C TYR A 24 17.28 -2.66 15.41
N ILE A 25 18.04 -1.64 15.80
CA ILE A 25 18.22 -0.41 15.01
C ILE A 25 19.58 -0.48 14.29
N PRO A 26 19.60 -0.65 12.95
CA PRO A 26 20.85 -0.75 12.21
C PRO A 26 21.67 0.54 12.31
N PRO A 27 23.00 0.48 12.43
CA PRO A 27 23.86 1.66 12.40
C PRO A 27 23.91 2.33 11.01
N SER A 28 23.54 1.61 9.94
CA SER A 28 23.62 2.03 8.54
C SER A 28 22.52 3.00 8.09
N ILE A 29 21.40 3.09 8.80
CA ILE A 29 20.29 3.99 8.43
C ILE A 29 20.50 5.41 8.96
N SER A 30 19.74 6.37 8.42
CA SER A 30 19.85 7.78 8.82
C SER A 30 19.53 8.02 10.30
N PRO A 31 20.02 9.13 10.91
CA PRO A 31 19.64 9.50 12.26
C PRO A 31 18.14 9.65 12.46
N GLU A 32 17.43 10.20 11.46
CA GLU A 32 15.98 10.39 11.45
C GLU A 32 15.25 9.05 11.46
N ALA A 33 15.70 8.11 10.62
CA ALA A 33 15.14 6.75 10.58
C ALA A 33 15.39 5.99 11.89
N LYS A 34 16.58 6.15 12.51
CA LYS A 34 16.89 5.57 13.83
C LYS A 34 15.94 6.09 14.91
N ALA A 35 15.74 7.40 14.94
CA ALA A 35 14.87 8.03 15.94
C ALA A 35 13.42 7.57 15.78
N LEU A 36 12.91 7.55 14.54
CA LEU A 36 11.54 7.12 14.27
C LEU A 36 11.34 5.63 14.52
N LEU A 37 12.27 4.77 14.09
CA LEU A 37 12.21 3.32 14.34
C LEU A 37 12.22 3.01 15.84
N GLY A 38 13.03 3.74 16.63
CA GLY A 38 13.04 3.65 18.07
C GLY A 38 11.69 4.04 18.70
N ALA A 39 11.08 5.12 18.24
CA ALA A 39 9.78 5.58 18.72
C ALA A 39 8.64 4.60 18.35
N LEU A 40 8.62 4.10 17.12
CA LEU A 40 7.65 3.11 16.67
C LEU A 40 7.76 1.79 17.43
N GLY A 41 8.99 1.36 17.72
CA GLY A 41 9.25 0.15 18.51
C GLY A 41 8.74 0.22 19.94
N GLN A 42 8.81 1.41 20.56
CA GLN A 42 8.25 1.63 21.89
C GLN A 42 6.71 1.71 21.91
N ALA A 43 6.11 2.26 20.85
CA ALA A 43 4.66 2.41 20.75
C ALA A 43 3.94 1.06 20.60
N LYS A 44 4.61 0.02 20.14
CA LYS A 44 3.99 -1.26 19.75
C LYS A 44 3.89 -2.30 20.87
N THR A 45 3.77 -1.88 22.10
CA THR A 45 3.53 -2.79 23.24
C THR A 45 2.13 -3.44 23.18
N TYR A 46 1.23 -2.94 22.33
CA TYR A 46 -0.15 -3.40 22.22
C TYR A 46 -0.57 -3.51 20.75
N ALA A 47 -0.97 -4.70 20.32
CA ALA A 47 -1.67 -4.85 19.04
C ALA A 47 -3.15 -4.57 19.24
N MET A 48 -3.74 -3.79 18.34
CA MET A 48 -5.18 -3.57 18.28
C MET A 48 -5.86 -4.90 17.89
N GLU A 49 -6.94 -5.27 18.58
CA GLU A 49 -7.79 -6.38 18.16
C GLU A 49 -8.67 -5.89 17.00
N PHE A 50 -8.61 -6.59 15.88
CA PHE A 50 -9.41 -6.27 14.70
C PHE A 50 -10.74 -7.03 14.72
N PRO A 51 -11.81 -6.45 14.16
CA PRO A 51 -13.12 -7.08 14.08
C PRO A 51 -13.08 -8.41 13.30
N ALA A 52 -14.09 -9.27 13.50
CA ALA A 52 -14.26 -10.42 12.64
C ALA A 52 -14.43 -9.98 11.16
N PRO A 53 -14.08 -10.85 10.18
CA PRO A 53 -14.10 -10.47 8.77
C PRO A 53 -15.45 -9.93 8.25
N ASP A 54 -16.55 -10.35 8.85
CA ASP A 54 -17.93 -9.99 8.49
C ASP A 54 -18.59 -8.97 9.45
N ASP A 55 -17.88 -8.52 10.48
CA ASP A 55 -18.36 -7.50 11.43
C ASP A 55 -18.29 -6.09 10.84
N VAL A 56 -19.26 -5.75 9.99
CA VAL A 56 -19.34 -4.44 9.32
C VAL A 56 -19.30 -3.27 10.33
N VAL A 57 -20.02 -3.39 11.45
CA VAL A 57 -20.11 -2.32 12.46
C VAL A 57 -18.77 -2.14 13.18
N GLY A 58 -18.09 -3.23 13.50
CA GLY A 58 -16.76 -3.18 14.12
C GLY A 58 -15.74 -2.55 13.18
N TRP A 59 -15.75 -2.93 11.91
CA TRP A 59 -14.87 -2.34 10.90
C TRP A 59 -15.15 -0.86 10.64
N GLU A 60 -16.41 -0.44 10.67
CA GLU A 60 -16.76 0.98 10.50
C GLU A 60 -16.21 1.85 11.64
N LYS A 61 -16.34 1.40 12.87
CA LYS A 61 -15.73 2.08 14.04
C LYS A 61 -14.21 2.15 13.94
N MET A 62 -13.57 1.06 13.48
CA MET A 62 -12.12 1.02 13.31
C MET A 62 -11.66 1.93 12.17
N TYR A 63 -12.42 1.99 11.08
CA TYR A 63 -12.21 2.90 9.98
C TYR A 63 -12.21 4.37 10.48
N GLU A 64 -13.22 4.78 11.25
CA GLU A 64 -13.30 6.13 11.83
C GLU A 64 -12.08 6.47 12.72
N VAL A 65 -11.64 5.51 13.54
CA VAL A 65 -10.44 5.68 14.38
C VAL A 65 -9.19 5.85 13.52
N ALA A 66 -9.03 5.05 12.47
CA ALA A 66 -7.90 5.11 11.56
C ALA A 66 -7.87 6.43 10.76
N GLU A 67 -9.02 6.88 10.26
CA GLU A 67 -9.18 8.19 9.60
C GLU A 67 -8.73 9.32 10.52
N GLY A 68 -9.24 9.35 11.76
CA GLY A 68 -8.88 10.36 12.75
C GLY A 68 -7.37 10.37 13.08
N ALA A 69 -6.78 9.21 13.22
CA ALA A 69 -5.36 9.06 13.53
C ALA A 69 -4.42 9.52 12.39
N ASN A 70 -4.84 9.35 11.13
CA ASN A 70 -4.02 9.71 9.97
C ASN A 70 -4.24 11.15 9.48
N LYS A 71 -5.30 11.82 9.91
CA LYS A 71 -5.70 13.14 9.41
C LYS A 71 -4.57 14.16 9.45
N GLU A 72 -3.97 14.39 10.61
CA GLU A 72 -2.93 15.40 10.80
C GLU A 72 -1.70 15.12 9.91
N LYS A 73 -1.27 13.85 9.85
CA LYS A 73 -0.15 13.42 9.02
C LYS A 73 -0.43 13.68 7.53
N SER A 74 -1.64 13.35 7.07
CA SER A 74 -2.08 13.52 5.70
C SER A 74 -2.15 15.00 5.31
N GLU A 75 -2.75 15.85 6.15
CA GLU A 75 -2.83 17.29 5.94
C GLU A 75 -1.44 17.95 5.89
N LYS A 76 -0.52 17.54 6.76
CA LYS A 76 0.87 18.03 6.75
C LYS A 76 1.60 17.64 5.47
N ALA A 77 1.46 16.41 5.01
CA ALA A 77 2.10 15.94 3.78
C ALA A 77 1.57 16.68 2.55
N LEU A 78 0.25 16.88 2.48
CA LEU A 78 -0.37 17.67 1.41
C LEU A 78 0.15 19.12 1.42
N ALA A 79 0.14 19.77 2.57
CA ALA A 79 0.64 21.14 2.70
C ALA A 79 2.13 21.26 2.30
N ALA A 80 2.96 20.30 2.71
CA ALA A 80 4.38 20.26 2.37
C ALA A 80 4.63 20.05 0.87
N SER A 81 3.76 19.33 0.18
CA SER A 81 3.87 19.10 -1.28
C SER A 81 3.50 20.33 -2.12
N GLY A 82 2.75 21.28 -1.55
CA GLY A 82 2.20 22.42 -2.27
C GLY A 82 1.15 22.06 -3.33
N ALA A 83 0.69 20.81 -3.34
CA ALA A 83 -0.33 20.34 -4.28
C ALA A 83 -1.73 20.88 -3.91
N THR A 84 -2.57 21.04 -4.93
CA THR A 84 -4.01 21.27 -4.76
C THR A 84 -4.77 19.98 -4.92
N VAL A 85 -5.90 19.85 -4.20
CA VAL A 85 -6.76 18.67 -4.24
C VAL A 85 -8.19 19.09 -4.53
N THR A 86 -8.84 18.36 -5.40
CA THR A 86 -10.28 18.51 -5.71
C THR A 86 -10.94 17.14 -5.63
N GLU A 87 -11.99 17.02 -4.85
CA GLU A 87 -12.83 15.83 -4.86
C GLU A 87 -13.66 15.79 -6.14
N LEU A 88 -13.61 14.68 -6.87
CA LEU A 88 -14.34 14.44 -8.11
C LEU A 88 -15.05 13.08 -8.07
N GLU A 89 -16.00 12.88 -8.95
CA GLU A 89 -16.58 11.56 -9.25
C GLU A 89 -16.10 11.09 -10.63
N MET A 90 -15.48 9.90 -10.68
CA MET A 90 -14.98 9.28 -11.91
C MET A 90 -15.51 7.85 -12.02
N GLY A 91 -16.28 7.56 -13.07
CA GLY A 91 -16.88 6.23 -13.24
C GLY A 91 -17.80 5.81 -12.08
N GLY A 92 -18.45 6.75 -11.40
CA GLY A 92 -19.28 6.49 -10.21
C GLY A 92 -18.48 6.27 -8.92
N VAL A 93 -17.20 6.61 -8.92
CA VAL A 93 -16.31 6.47 -7.75
C VAL A 93 -15.78 7.85 -7.36
N VAL A 94 -15.86 8.16 -6.07
CA VAL A 94 -15.22 9.37 -5.53
C VAL A 94 -13.71 9.23 -5.64
N VAL A 95 -13.05 10.27 -6.10
CA VAL A 95 -11.58 10.34 -6.17
C VAL A 95 -11.08 11.68 -5.65
N GLU A 96 -9.85 11.72 -5.15
CA GLU A 96 -9.14 12.95 -4.87
C GLU A 96 -8.19 13.24 -6.06
N ASP A 97 -8.52 14.27 -6.84
CA ASP A 97 -7.70 14.75 -7.96
C ASP A 97 -6.60 15.67 -7.42
N ILE A 98 -5.39 15.17 -7.36
CA ILE A 98 -4.22 15.83 -6.77
C ILE A 98 -3.39 16.43 -7.90
N ARG A 99 -3.20 17.75 -7.88
CA ARG A 99 -2.38 18.47 -8.87
C ARG A 99 -1.18 19.09 -8.19
N PRO A 100 0.05 18.73 -8.58
CA PRO A 100 1.27 19.32 -8.04
C PRO A 100 1.30 20.84 -8.19
N HIS A 101 2.11 21.51 -7.38
CA HIS A 101 2.32 22.94 -7.51
C HIS A 101 2.79 23.31 -8.94
N GLY A 102 2.13 24.26 -9.57
CA GLY A 102 2.45 24.69 -10.93
C GLY A 102 2.11 23.66 -12.03
N TRP A 103 1.30 22.65 -11.71
CA TRP A 103 0.91 21.62 -12.68
C TRP A 103 0.26 22.22 -13.93
N THR A 104 0.67 21.72 -15.07
CA THR A 104 0.00 21.91 -16.37
C THR A 104 -0.25 20.54 -16.96
N ASP A 105 -1.38 20.40 -17.66
CA ASP A 105 -1.73 19.13 -18.28
C ASP A 105 -0.68 18.72 -19.32
N ASN A 106 -0.08 17.57 -19.10
CA ASN A 106 0.92 16.97 -19.98
C ASN A 106 0.42 15.68 -20.63
N GLY A 107 -0.88 15.41 -20.53
CA GLY A 107 -1.54 14.23 -21.08
C GLY A 107 -1.20 12.92 -20.35
N LYS A 108 -0.74 13.00 -19.10
CA LYS A 108 -0.32 11.82 -18.32
C LYS A 108 -0.89 11.85 -16.90
N VAL A 109 -1.30 10.67 -16.39
CA VAL A 109 -1.91 10.54 -15.07
C VAL A 109 -1.32 9.37 -14.31
N LEU A 110 -1.12 9.58 -13.00
CA LEU A 110 -0.79 8.53 -12.05
C LEU A 110 -2.03 8.20 -11.20
N VAL A 111 -2.54 6.99 -11.29
CA VAL A 111 -3.63 6.50 -10.44
C VAL A 111 -3.04 5.93 -9.17
N TYR A 112 -3.57 6.32 -8.02
CA TYR A 112 -3.13 5.81 -6.72
C TYR A 112 -4.24 5.03 -6.02
N VAL A 113 -3.88 3.85 -5.53
CA VAL A 113 -4.75 2.94 -4.76
C VAL A 113 -4.16 2.77 -3.38
N HIS A 114 -4.85 3.28 -2.37
CA HIS A 114 -4.33 3.32 -1.00
C HIS A 114 -4.34 1.95 -0.32
N GLY A 115 -3.43 1.80 0.67
CA GLY A 115 -3.36 0.66 1.55
C GLY A 115 -4.41 0.67 2.67
N GLY A 116 -4.08 0.05 3.80
CA GLY A 116 -4.96 -0.04 4.98
C GLY A 116 -5.61 -1.41 5.17
N GLY A 117 -4.95 -2.49 4.72
CA GLY A 117 -5.42 -3.87 4.90
C GLY A 117 -6.79 -4.13 4.28
N TYR A 118 -7.12 -3.43 3.19
CA TYR A 118 -8.39 -3.48 2.46
C TYR A 118 -9.59 -2.86 3.21
N CYS A 119 -9.48 -2.59 4.52
CA CYS A 119 -10.59 -2.24 5.40
C CYS A 119 -10.52 -0.82 5.95
N LEU A 120 -9.35 -0.19 5.91
CA LEU A 120 -9.07 1.08 6.57
C LEU A 120 -8.67 2.16 5.57
N PHE A 121 -8.76 3.40 6.03
CA PHE A 121 -8.33 4.60 5.31
C PHE A 121 -9.21 4.97 4.11
N SER A 122 -9.02 6.19 3.67
CA SER A 122 -9.59 6.79 2.47
C SER A 122 -8.48 7.38 1.59
N ALA A 123 -8.83 7.77 0.37
CA ALA A 123 -7.94 8.54 -0.49
C ALA A 123 -7.42 9.81 0.22
N ARG A 124 -8.26 10.43 1.05
CA ARG A 124 -7.94 11.67 1.76
C ARG A 124 -6.99 11.45 2.95
N SER A 125 -7.14 10.35 3.67
CA SER A 125 -6.30 10.05 4.84
C SER A 125 -4.93 9.48 4.47
N THR A 126 -4.67 9.25 3.17
CA THR A 126 -3.42 8.69 2.64
C THR A 126 -2.62 9.66 1.77
N PHE A 127 -2.84 10.97 1.92
CA PHE A 127 -2.02 11.97 1.20
C PHE A 127 -0.53 11.94 1.58
N ALA A 128 -0.18 11.32 2.71
CA ALA A 128 1.23 11.13 3.07
C ALA A 128 1.98 10.19 2.07
N ASP A 129 1.24 9.35 1.38
CA ASP A 129 1.74 8.48 0.30
C ASP A 129 1.60 9.16 -1.07
N ALA A 130 0.41 9.69 -1.36
CA ALA A 130 0.04 10.23 -2.65
C ALA A 130 0.73 11.57 -2.98
N ALA A 131 0.70 12.54 -2.07
CA ALA A 131 1.15 13.90 -2.35
C ALA A 131 2.67 14.02 -2.65
N PRO A 132 3.58 13.31 -1.94
CA PRO A 132 5.00 13.29 -2.29
C PRO A 132 5.26 12.71 -3.69
N MET A 133 4.51 11.68 -4.09
CA MET A 133 4.65 11.09 -5.43
C MET A 133 4.11 12.02 -6.52
N ALA A 134 2.96 12.68 -6.30
CA ALA A 134 2.45 13.70 -7.22
C ALA A 134 3.48 14.83 -7.40
N ALA A 135 4.05 15.35 -6.31
CA ALA A 135 5.07 16.38 -6.36
C ALA A 135 6.35 15.91 -7.08
N ALA A 136 6.82 14.69 -6.81
CA ALA A 136 8.06 14.16 -7.38
C ALA A 136 7.94 13.82 -8.88
N THR A 137 6.75 13.40 -9.33
CA THR A 137 6.48 13.11 -10.75
C THR A 137 6.10 14.35 -11.55
N GLY A 138 5.53 15.37 -10.92
CA GLY A 138 4.91 16.51 -11.60
C GLY A 138 3.61 16.13 -12.35
N LEU A 139 3.06 14.95 -12.12
CA LEU A 139 1.87 14.44 -12.80
C LEU A 139 0.58 14.76 -12.02
N ARG A 140 -0.54 14.90 -12.74
CA ARG A 140 -1.87 14.74 -12.17
C ARG A 140 -1.94 13.36 -11.51
N MET A 141 -2.38 13.31 -10.24
CA MET A 141 -2.62 12.05 -9.57
C MET A 141 -4.09 11.90 -9.20
N VAL A 142 -4.68 10.78 -9.54
CA VAL A 142 -6.05 10.42 -9.18
C VAL A 142 -5.99 9.36 -8.08
N SER A 143 -6.28 9.77 -6.83
CA SER A 143 -6.34 8.88 -5.68
C SER A 143 -7.74 8.31 -5.52
N VAL A 144 -7.86 6.98 -5.65
CA VAL A 144 -9.15 6.28 -5.70
C VAL A 144 -9.70 6.08 -4.30
N ASN A 145 -10.91 6.61 -4.03
CA ASN A 145 -11.61 6.41 -2.77
C ASN A 145 -12.57 5.19 -2.88
N TYR A 146 -11.98 4.00 -3.05
CA TYR A 146 -12.76 2.77 -3.15
C TYR A 146 -13.50 2.45 -1.84
N THR A 147 -14.60 1.72 -1.91
CA THR A 147 -15.37 1.27 -0.74
C THR A 147 -14.61 0.18 0.01
N PRO A 148 -14.16 0.40 1.27
CA PRO A 148 -13.37 -0.60 1.99
C PRO A 148 -14.17 -1.86 2.35
N ALA A 149 -13.46 -2.99 2.50
CA ALA A 149 -14.03 -4.20 3.05
C ALA A 149 -14.40 -4.03 4.54
N PRO A 150 -15.41 -4.76 5.04
CA PRO A 150 -16.29 -5.70 4.36
C PRO A 150 -17.51 -5.07 3.68
N ARG A 151 -17.64 -3.71 3.64
CA ARG A 151 -18.74 -3.03 2.93
C ARG A 151 -18.75 -3.33 1.43
N ALA A 152 -17.57 -3.52 0.85
CA ALA A 152 -17.38 -4.08 -0.48
C ALA A 152 -16.34 -5.20 -0.41
N ARG A 153 -16.46 -6.21 -1.27
CA ARG A 153 -15.47 -7.27 -1.43
C ARG A 153 -14.60 -7.02 -2.66
N PHE A 154 -13.59 -7.84 -2.86
CA PHE A 154 -12.56 -7.69 -3.89
C PHE A 154 -13.13 -7.37 -5.28
N ASP A 155 -14.21 -8.02 -5.67
CA ASP A 155 -14.82 -7.87 -6.99
C ASP A 155 -15.45 -6.49 -7.20
N VAL A 156 -16.10 -5.94 -6.16
CA VAL A 156 -16.65 -4.57 -6.19
C VAL A 156 -15.52 -3.55 -6.18
N ILE A 157 -14.54 -3.73 -5.28
CA ILE A 157 -13.38 -2.82 -5.16
C ILE A 157 -12.61 -2.77 -6.48
N GLN A 158 -12.33 -3.93 -7.08
CA GLN A 158 -11.62 -3.99 -8.36
C GLN A 158 -12.42 -3.34 -9.49
N ARG A 159 -13.77 -3.51 -9.53
CA ARG A 159 -14.62 -2.80 -10.50
C ARG A 159 -14.56 -1.29 -10.30
N GLN A 160 -14.54 -0.79 -9.06
CA GLN A 160 -14.41 0.64 -8.77
C GLN A 160 -13.08 1.20 -9.29
N ILE A 161 -11.96 0.50 -9.04
CA ILE A 161 -10.65 0.96 -9.52
C ILE A 161 -10.61 0.94 -11.06
N VAL A 162 -11.09 -0.12 -11.70
CA VAL A 162 -11.17 -0.21 -13.18
C VAL A 162 -12.05 0.89 -13.76
N ALA A 163 -13.18 1.23 -13.12
CA ALA A 163 -14.08 2.29 -13.57
C ALA A 163 -13.40 3.67 -13.59
N VAL A 164 -12.45 3.93 -12.68
CA VAL A 164 -11.62 5.15 -12.73
C VAL A 164 -10.72 5.17 -13.96
N PHE A 165 -10.12 4.02 -14.33
CA PHE A 165 -9.36 3.92 -15.59
C PHE A 165 -10.24 4.13 -16.82
N ASP A 166 -11.44 3.53 -16.83
CA ASP A 166 -12.40 3.73 -17.92
C ASP A 166 -12.77 5.22 -18.06
N ALA A 167 -13.04 5.90 -16.95
CA ALA A 167 -13.35 7.34 -16.96
C ALA A 167 -12.18 8.19 -17.48
N LEU A 168 -10.93 7.83 -17.16
CA LEU A 168 -9.74 8.50 -17.71
C LEU A 168 -9.63 8.28 -19.22
N ILE A 169 -9.95 7.08 -19.72
CA ILE A 169 -9.98 6.81 -21.15
C ILE A 169 -11.10 7.65 -21.83
N ASP A 170 -12.27 7.77 -21.20
CA ASP A 170 -13.36 8.62 -21.67
C ASP A 170 -13.00 10.12 -21.65
N GLU A 171 -12.13 10.57 -20.72
CA GLU A 171 -11.53 11.91 -20.75
C GLU A 171 -10.52 12.12 -21.90
N GLY A 172 -10.15 11.06 -22.64
CA GLY A 172 -9.26 11.11 -23.80
C GLY A 172 -7.82 10.66 -23.57
N TYR A 173 -7.49 10.16 -22.36
CA TYR A 173 -6.19 9.53 -22.12
C TYR A 173 -6.12 8.16 -22.79
N ARG A 174 -4.93 7.75 -23.21
CA ARG A 174 -4.67 6.35 -23.64
C ARG A 174 -4.19 5.57 -22.43
N MET A 175 -4.38 4.25 -22.43
CA MET A 175 -3.86 3.39 -21.37
C MET A 175 -2.34 3.53 -21.18
N SER A 176 -1.59 3.78 -22.26
CA SER A 176 -0.16 4.07 -22.25
C SER A 176 0.23 5.43 -21.63
N ASP A 177 -0.73 6.31 -21.39
CA ASP A 177 -0.53 7.61 -20.74
C ASP A 177 -0.82 7.53 -19.24
N LEU A 178 -1.24 6.35 -18.76
CA LEU A 178 -1.58 6.09 -17.37
C LEU A 178 -0.52 5.22 -16.69
N ALA A 179 -0.26 5.49 -15.43
CA ALA A 179 0.51 4.62 -14.54
C ALA A 179 -0.31 4.34 -13.27
N ILE A 180 0.06 3.29 -12.52
CA ILE A 180 -0.59 2.95 -11.26
C ILE A 180 0.43 2.86 -10.14
N LEU A 181 0.07 3.37 -8.97
CA LEU A 181 0.81 3.26 -7.71
C LEU A 181 -0.11 2.70 -6.64
N GLY A 182 0.39 1.84 -5.79
CA GLY A 182 -0.30 1.44 -4.57
C GLY A 182 0.65 0.98 -3.48
N ASP A 183 0.21 1.09 -2.24
CA ASP A 183 0.96 0.65 -1.08
C ASP A 183 0.22 -0.48 -0.33
N SER A 184 0.96 -1.41 0.28
CA SER A 184 0.38 -2.47 1.12
C SER A 184 -0.73 -3.25 0.40
N ALA A 185 -1.95 -3.27 0.94
CA ALA A 185 -3.15 -3.81 0.30
C ALA A 185 -3.44 -3.12 -1.05
N GLY A 186 -3.24 -1.80 -1.13
CA GLY A 186 -3.35 -1.02 -2.37
C GLY A 186 -2.33 -1.45 -3.43
N GLY A 187 -1.13 -1.85 -3.01
CA GLY A 187 -0.12 -2.43 -3.88
C GLY A 187 -0.59 -3.75 -4.51
N ALA A 188 -1.19 -4.64 -3.73
CA ALA A 188 -1.80 -5.87 -4.23
C ALA A 188 -2.99 -5.58 -5.16
N MET A 189 -3.87 -4.66 -4.76
CA MET A 189 -5.01 -4.24 -5.60
C MET A 189 -4.55 -3.59 -6.91
N SER A 190 -3.47 -2.82 -6.89
CA SER A 190 -2.85 -2.26 -8.11
C SER A 190 -2.35 -3.35 -9.03
N ALA A 191 -1.67 -4.37 -8.51
CA ALA A 191 -1.25 -5.54 -9.30
C ALA A 191 -2.46 -6.28 -9.90
N SER A 192 -3.49 -6.54 -9.09
CA SER A 192 -4.74 -7.15 -9.56
C SER A 192 -5.46 -6.28 -10.60
N THR A 193 -5.38 -4.95 -10.49
CA THR A 193 -5.96 -4.03 -11.48
C THR A 193 -5.25 -4.13 -12.83
N VAL A 194 -3.90 -4.20 -12.86
CA VAL A 194 -3.14 -4.43 -14.10
C VAL A 194 -3.60 -5.72 -14.77
N LEU A 195 -3.75 -6.81 -14.00
CA LEU A 195 -4.23 -8.10 -14.51
C LEU A 195 -5.67 -8.01 -15.03
N ASN A 196 -6.55 -7.34 -14.31
CA ASN A 196 -7.95 -7.15 -14.71
C ASN A 196 -8.09 -6.34 -16.01
N LEU A 197 -7.37 -5.24 -16.14
CA LEU A 197 -7.35 -4.42 -17.36
C LEU A 197 -6.84 -5.23 -18.55
N ARG A 198 -5.74 -5.97 -18.37
CA ARG A 198 -5.20 -6.90 -19.37
C ARG A 198 -6.23 -7.93 -19.82
N ASP A 199 -6.84 -8.63 -18.85
CA ASP A 199 -7.74 -9.75 -19.13
C ASP A 199 -9.08 -9.32 -19.72
N GLN A 200 -9.47 -8.06 -19.50
CA GLN A 200 -10.60 -7.41 -20.18
C GLN A 200 -10.23 -6.86 -21.56
N GLY A 201 -8.99 -6.99 -22.02
CA GLY A 201 -8.54 -6.48 -23.31
C GLY A 201 -8.45 -4.95 -23.39
N LYS A 202 -8.41 -4.27 -22.23
CA LYS A 202 -8.32 -2.80 -22.15
C LYS A 202 -6.89 -2.27 -22.30
N GLY A 203 -5.90 -3.17 -22.35
CA GLY A 203 -4.48 -2.84 -22.29
C GLY A 203 -3.97 -2.82 -20.84
N MET A 204 -2.76 -2.30 -20.68
CA MET A 204 -2.11 -2.20 -19.36
C MET A 204 -1.51 -0.80 -19.19
N PRO A 205 -1.51 -0.23 -17.97
CA PRO A 205 -0.81 1.01 -17.68
C PRO A 205 0.67 0.95 -18.07
N ALA A 206 1.27 2.08 -18.45
CA ALA A 206 2.68 2.16 -18.85
C ALA A 206 3.66 1.70 -17.77
N ALA A 207 3.29 1.86 -16.51
CA ALA A 207 4.09 1.43 -15.36
C ALA A 207 3.22 1.13 -14.14
N ALA A 208 3.70 0.24 -13.28
CA ALA A 208 3.18 0.01 -11.94
C ALA A 208 4.29 0.25 -10.89
N VAL A 209 3.93 0.88 -9.78
CA VAL A 209 4.80 0.99 -8.60
C VAL A 209 4.06 0.39 -7.40
N LEU A 210 4.70 -0.53 -6.71
CA LEU A 210 4.10 -1.27 -5.61
C LEU A 210 4.97 -1.07 -4.35
N TRP A 211 4.47 -0.32 -3.38
CA TRP A 211 5.16 -0.14 -2.10
C TRP A 211 4.69 -1.18 -1.10
N SER A 212 5.59 -2.04 -0.63
CA SER A 212 5.30 -3.07 0.37
C SER A 212 4.05 -3.91 0.05
N PRO A 213 3.88 -4.47 -1.17
CA PRO A 213 2.62 -5.06 -1.60
C PRO A 213 2.31 -6.38 -0.90
N ASN A 214 1.05 -6.58 -0.50
CA ASN A 214 0.54 -7.85 0.05
C ASN A 214 -0.01 -8.75 -1.07
N THR A 215 0.87 -9.35 -1.88
CA THR A 215 0.49 -10.08 -3.10
C THR A 215 0.05 -11.52 -2.87
N ASP A 216 0.13 -12.01 -1.64
CA ASP A 216 -0.28 -13.36 -1.22
C ASP A 216 -1.07 -13.30 0.10
N LEU A 217 -2.33 -13.72 0.06
CA LEU A 217 -3.23 -13.73 1.23
C LEU A 217 -3.32 -15.09 1.93
N THR A 218 -2.62 -16.13 1.44
CA THR A 218 -2.90 -17.52 1.82
C THR A 218 -2.43 -17.89 3.22
N SER A 219 -1.16 -17.67 3.51
CA SER A 219 -0.55 -18.14 4.75
C SER A 219 0.74 -17.38 5.04
N PRO A 220 1.24 -17.47 6.28
CA PRO A 220 2.50 -16.85 6.60
C PRO A 220 3.64 -17.44 5.75
N ASP A 221 4.34 -16.58 5.04
CA ASP A 221 5.61 -16.88 4.42
C ASP A 221 6.78 -16.65 5.40
N ASP A 222 8.03 -16.83 4.93
CA ASP A 222 9.21 -16.76 5.80
C ASP A 222 9.29 -15.44 6.56
N SER A 223 9.23 -14.30 5.87
CA SER A 223 9.35 -12.99 6.53
C SER A 223 8.16 -12.65 7.40
N THR A 224 6.97 -13.14 7.08
CA THR A 224 5.77 -12.99 7.91
C THR A 224 5.97 -13.62 9.29
N VAL A 225 6.69 -14.75 9.36
CA VAL A 225 6.99 -15.42 10.62
C VAL A 225 8.22 -14.81 11.30
N THR A 226 9.32 -14.65 10.54
CA THR A 226 10.61 -14.29 11.11
C THR A 226 10.73 -12.79 11.44
N LEU A 227 10.05 -11.93 10.69
CA LEU A 227 10.06 -10.47 10.90
C LEU A 227 8.85 -9.93 11.67
N ASP A 228 7.82 -10.74 12.00
CA ASP A 228 6.73 -10.28 12.85
C ASP A 228 7.21 -9.64 14.17
N PRO A 229 8.22 -10.17 14.88
CA PRO A 229 8.79 -9.48 16.04
C PRO A 229 9.55 -8.19 15.72
N ALA A 230 10.08 -8.05 14.49
CA ALA A 230 10.93 -6.94 14.07
C ALA A 230 10.18 -5.84 13.31
N ASP A 231 8.99 -6.14 12.77
CA ASP A 231 8.17 -5.16 12.05
C ASP A 231 7.53 -4.16 13.04
N PRO A 232 7.82 -2.85 12.98
CA PRO A 232 7.27 -1.88 13.90
C PRO A 232 5.83 -1.48 13.60
N ILE A 233 5.27 -1.86 12.44
CA ILE A 233 3.93 -1.44 11.99
C ILE A 233 2.95 -2.61 12.01
N LEU A 234 3.30 -3.72 11.39
CA LEU A 234 2.40 -4.85 11.22
C LEU A 234 2.54 -5.93 12.29
N THR A 235 1.50 -6.70 12.47
CA THR A 235 1.46 -7.94 13.23
C THR A 235 0.57 -8.93 12.48
N TYR A 236 1.09 -10.13 12.19
CA TYR A 236 0.43 -11.10 11.32
C TYR A 236 -0.98 -11.50 11.78
N SER A 237 -1.14 -11.80 13.06
CA SER A 237 -2.40 -12.28 13.63
C SER A 237 -3.50 -11.21 13.76
N THR A 238 -3.40 -10.11 13.04
CA THR A 238 -4.31 -8.96 13.15
C THR A 238 -4.86 -8.57 11.79
N LEU A 239 -4.53 -7.38 11.30
CA LEU A 239 -5.07 -6.81 10.06
C LEU A 239 -4.79 -7.69 8.83
N LEU A 240 -3.59 -8.31 8.74
CA LEU A 240 -3.24 -9.12 7.57
C LEU A 240 -4.13 -10.36 7.40
N THR A 241 -4.61 -10.94 8.50
CA THR A 241 -5.47 -12.13 8.44
C THR A 241 -6.95 -11.79 8.36
N THR A 242 -7.44 -10.89 9.21
CA THR A 242 -8.86 -10.55 9.26
C THR A 242 -9.28 -9.67 8.09
N GLY A 243 -8.45 -8.68 7.72
CA GLY A 243 -8.69 -7.82 6.58
C GLY A 243 -8.63 -8.58 5.25
N ALA A 244 -7.67 -9.50 5.08
CA ALA A 244 -7.61 -10.37 3.91
C ALA A 244 -8.90 -11.19 3.71
N LYS A 245 -9.43 -11.77 4.79
CA LYS A 245 -10.70 -12.52 4.76
C LYS A 245 -11.91 -11.61 4.49
N ALA A 246 -11.94 -10.42 5.08
CA ALA A 246 -12.99 -9.45 4.81
C ALA A 246 -13.01 -9.02 3.33
N TYR A 247 -11.83 -8.83 2.73
CA TYR A 247 -11.67 -8.50 1.32
C TYR A 247 -12.02 -9.65 0.38
N ALA A 248 -11.48 -10.85 0.62
CA ALA A 248 -11.69 -12.02 -0.21
C ALA A 248 -13.16 -12.54 -0.15
N GLY A 249 -13.79 -12.41 1.02
CA GLY A 249 -15.13 -12.98 1.24
C GLY A 249 -15.09 -14.50 1.17
N ASP A 250 -15.86 -15.08 0.25
CA ASP A 250 -16.07 -16.53 0.16
C ASP A 250 -15.09 -17.24 -0.82
N VAL A 251 -14.22 -16.47 -1.52
CA VAL A 251 -13.23 -17.07 -2.43
C VAL A 251 -12.01 -17.56 -1.65
N ALA A 252 -11.31 -18.54 -2.22
CA ALA A 252 -10.08 -19.03 -1.65
C ALA A 252 -9.00 -17.92 -1.66
N LEU A 253 -8.15 -17.89 -0.63
CA LEU A 253 -7.13 -16.85 -0.52
C LEU A 253 -6.00 -16.97 -1.57
N ASP A 254 -5.86 -18.13 -2.21
CA ASP A 254 -4.97 -18.36 -3.38
C ASP A 254 -5.66 -18.07 -4.73
N ASP A 255 -6.88 -17.59 -4.72
CA ASP A 255 -7.53 -17.14 -5.95
C ASP A 255 -6.75 -15.95 -6.54
N PRO A 256 -6.31 -16.03 -7.81
CA PRO A 256 -5.50 -14.97 -8.44
C PRO A 256 -6.19 -13.60 -8.48
N ARG A 257 -7.50 -13.52 -8.28
CA ARG A 257 -8.25 -12.26 -8.20
C ARG A 257 -8.00 -11.50 -6.90
N VAL A 258 -7.63 -12.20 -5.82
CA VAL A 258 -7.32 -11.61 -4.51
C VAL A 258 -5.84 -11.69 -4.16
N SER A 259 -5.11 -12.68 -4.70
CA SER A 259 -3.68 -12.88 -4.53
C SER A 259 -2.99 -12.90 -5.89
N PRO A 260 -2.55 -11.74 -6.41
CA PRO A 260 -1.99 -11.63 -7.77
C PRO A 260 -0.72 -12.47 -7.99
N LEU A 261 -0.07 -12.94 -6.93
CA LEU A 261 1.05 -13.87 -7.01
C LEU A 261 0.70 -15.17 -7.76
N TYR A 262 -0.55 -15.63 -7.68
CA TYR A 262 -1.02 -16.89 -8.30
C TYR A 262 -1.61 -16.70 -9.70
N ALA A 263 -1.54 -15.48 -10.25
CA ALA A 263 -2.05 -15.20 -11.59
C ALA A 263 -1.12 -15.75 -12.68
N ASP A 264 -1.67 -15.97 -13.88
CA ASP A 264 -0.85 -16.26 -15.07
C ASP A 264 -0.16 -14.98 -15.54
N LEU A 265 1.09 -14.81 -15.10
CA LEU A 265 1.93 -13.67 -15.43
C LEU A 265 2.56 -13.80 -16.83
N SER A 266 2.56 -14.97 -17.47
CA SER A 266 3.11 -15.19 -18.80
C SER A 266 2.36 -14.43 -19.90
N ARG A 267 1.11 -14.04 -19.63
CA ARG A 267 0.25 -13.27 -20.54
C ARG A 267 0.57 -11.76 -20.57
N GLY A 268 1.57 -11.32 -19.82
CA GLY A 268 1.99 -9.93 -19.74
C GLY A 268 1.66 -9.25 -18.41
N PHE A 269 2.49 -8.28 -18.07
CA PHE A 269 2.32 -7.38 -16.93
C PHE A 269 2.97 -6.03 -17.25
N SER A 270 2.47 -4.94 -16.70
CA SER A 270 3.13 -3.62 -16.83
C SER A 270 4.55 -3.67 -16.27
N PRO A 271 5.51 -2.95 -16.85
CA PRO A 271 6.79 -2.70 -16.18
C PRO A 271 6.54 -2.30 -14.74
N VAL A 272 7.18 -2.99 -13.77
CA VAL A 272 6.87 -2.80 -12.36
C VAL A 272 8.10 -2.57 -11.50
N LEU A 273 7.99 -1.59 -10.59
CA LEU A 273 8.93 -1.37 -9.49
C LEU A 273 8.26 -1.76 -8.17
N ILE A 274 8.86 -2.72 -7.47
CA ILE A 274 8.46 -3.13 -6.12
C ILE A 274 9.46 -2.51 -5.14
N VAL A 275 8.97 -1.79 -4.14
CA VAL A 275 9.78 -1.15 -3.09
C VAL A 275 9.41 -1.78 -1.75
N VAL A 276 10.40 -2.23 -0.98
CA VAL A 276 10.19 -2.97 0.26
C VAL A 276 11.34 -2.73 1.25
N GLY A 277 11.06 -2.82 2.54
CA GLY A 277 12.07 -2.70 3.61
C GLY A 277 12.56 -4.06 4.14
N THR A 278 13.77 -4.09 4.73
CA THR A 278 14.29 -5.31 5.37
C THR A 278 13.65 -5.62 6.73
N LYS A 279 12.81 -4.72 7.27
CA LYS A 279 12.14 -4.87 8.57
C LYS A 279 10.63 -4.99 8.45
N GLU A 280 10.13 -5.48 7.34
CA GLU A 280 8.70 -5.66 7.16
C GLU A 280 8.32 -7.10 6.82
N MET A 281 7.16 -7.51 7.30
CA MET A 281 6.64 -8.86 7.12
C MET A 281 6.30 -9.19 5.67
N LEU A 282 6.00 -8.19 4.83
CA LEU A 282 5.66 -8.39 3.42
C LEU A 282 6.88 -8.48 2.48
N LEU A 283 8.10 -8.61 3.04
CA LEU A 283 9.31 -8.80 2.25
C LEU A 283 9.24 -10.07 1.39
N SER A 284 8.87 -11.22 1.97
CA SER A 284 8.75 -12.47 1.21
C SER A 284 7.68 -12.41 0.13
N SER A 285 6.53 -11.81 0.42
CA SER A 285 5.46 -11.58 -0.55
C SER A 285 5.98 -10.76 -1.75
N SER A 286 6.73 -9.69 -1.48
CA SER A 286 7.36 -8.84 -2.50
C SER A 286 8.42 -9.59 -3.31
N VAL A 287 9.30 -10.36 -2.66
CA VAL A 287 10.35 -11.18 -3.32
C VAL A 287 9.71 -12.25 -4.21
N ARG A 288 8.73 -12.97 -3.70
CA ARG A 288 8.05 -14.05 -4.45
C ARG A 288 7.33 -13.52 -5.68
N PHE A 289 6.67 -12.36 -5.56
CA PHE A 289 5.99 -11.73 -6.69
C PHE A 289 7.00 -11.24 -7.74
N TYR A 290 8.10 -10.61 -7.31
CA TYR A 290 9.20 -10.24 -8.21
C TYR A 290 9.75 -11.46 -8.97
N GLN A 291 10.04 -12.55 -8.26
CA GLN A 291 10.57 -13.78 -8.88
C GLN A 291 9.58 -14.42 -9.86
N ALA A 292 8.28 -14.39 -9.55
CA ALA A 292 7.25 -14.89 -10.44
C ALA A 292 7.15 -14.05 -11.73
N LEU A 293 7.24 -12.73 -11.62
CA LEU A 293 7.28 -11.82 -12.78
C LEU A 293 8.54 -12.05 -13.63
N GLU A 294 9.71 -12.17 -12.99
CA GLU A 294 10.98 -12.43 -13.67
C GLU A 294 10.95 -13.78 -14.39
N ALA A 295 10.47 -14.84 -13.74
CA ALA A 295 10.32 -16.16 -14.34
C ALA A 295 9.34 -16.18 -15.53
N ALA A 296 8.35 -15.28 -15.51
CA ALA A 296 7.39 -15.06 -16.61
C ALA A 296 7.95 -14.13 -17.72
N GLY A 297 9.21 -13.67 -17.61
CA GLY A 297 9.83 -12.79 -18.59
C GLY A 297 9.32 -11.34 -18.58
N GLN A 298 8.70 -10.91 -17.48
CA GLN A 298 8.18 -9.56 -17.34
C GLN A 298 9.25 -8.56 -16.89
N THR A 299 9.09 -7.30 -17.23
CA THR A 299 9.98 -6.21 -16.77
C THR A 299 9.67 -5.87 -15.32
N ALA A 300 10.46 -6.39 -14.39
CA ALA A 300 10.27 -6.16 -12.97
C ALA A 300 11.57 -5.70 -12.30
N LYS A 301 11.44 -4.83 -11.30
CA LYS A 301 12.54 -4.38 -10.45
C LYS A 301 12.11 -4.46 -8.98
N LEU A 302 12.98 -5.03 -8.15
CA LEU A 302 12.83 -5.07 -6.70
C LEU A 302 13.88 -4.13 -6.07
N ASP A 303 13.43 -3.13 -5.32
CA ASP A 303 14.27 -2.17 -4.61
C ASP A 303 14.09 -2.36 -3.09
N VAL A 304 15.09 -2.95 -2.43
CA VAL A 304 15.05 -3.32 -1.02
C VAL A 304 15.86 -2.32 -0.20
N TYR A 305 15.24 -1.76 0.84
CA TYR A 305 15.84 -0.72 1.69
C TYR A 305 16.23 -1.27 3.06
N GLU A 306 17.52 -1.19 3.37
CA GLU A 306 18.07 -1.62 4.66
C GLU A 306 17.43 -0.86 5.82
N GLY A 307 16.98 -1.62 6.83
CA GLY A 307 16.42 -1.09 8.08
C GLY A 307 15.06 -0.40 7.95
N MET A 308 14.50 -0.31 6.75
CA MET A 308 13.19 0.28 6.53
C MET A 308 12.08 -0.73 6.81
N TRP A 309 10.89 -0.22 7.13
CA TRP A 309 9.71 -0.96 7.56
C TRP A 309 8.54 -0.76 6.61
N HIS A 310 7.42 -1.36 6.92
CA HIS A 310 6.22 -1.37 6.08
C HIS A 310 5.78 0.04 5.66
N VAL A 311 5.68 0.24 4.34
CA VAL A 311 5.31 1.51 3.68
C VAL A 311 6.13 2.70 4.22
N PHE A 312 7.44 2.52 4.41
CA PHE A 312 8.33 3.59 4.87
C PHE A 312 8.34 4.84 3.99
N PRO A 313 8.03 4.79 2.67
CA PRO A 313 8.02 6.00 1.84
C PRO A 313 7.07 7.10 2.29
N GLN A 314 6.04 6.78 3.10
CA GLN A 314 5.09 7.74 3.67
C GLN A 314 5.65 8.63 4.78
N TYR A 315 6.89 8.42 5.20
CA TYR A 315 7.54 9.18 6.26
C TYR A 315 8.54 10.17 5.68
N ASP A 316 8.74 11.30 6.35
CA ASP A 316 9.76 12.29 5.93
C ASP A 316 11.15 11.86 6.39
N LEU A 317 11.76 10.93 5.65
CA LEU A 317 13.08 10.36 5.90
C LEU A 317 13.99 10.52 4.66
N PRO A 318 15.32 10.59 4.84
CA PRO A 318 16.23 10.51 3.71
C PRO A 318 16.02 9.31 2.81
N GLU A 319 15.82 8.13 3.39
CA GLU A 319 15.54 6.87 2.67
C GLU A 319 14.22 6.95 1.89
N SER A 320 13.19 7.54 2.47
CA SER A 320 11.88 7.72 1.83
C SER A 320 11.98 8.65 0.62
N ARG A 321 12.71 9.77 0.76
CA ARG A 321 12.92 10.70 -0.36
C ARG A 321 13.64 10.01 -1.53
N VAL A 322 14.60 9.12 -1.25
CA VAL A 322 15.27 8.32 -2.29
C VAL A 322 14.31 7.34 -2.94
N ALA A 323 13.47 6.63 -2.15
CA ALA A 323 12.49 5.68 -2.66
C ALA A 323 11.44 6.37 -3.53
N VAL A 324 10.90 7.51 -3.06
CA VAL A 324 9.94 8.33 -3.81
C VAL A 324 10.55 8.85 -5.12
N ALA A 325 11.78 9.38 -5.08
CA ALA A 325 12.46 9.87 -6.28
C ALA A 325 12.71 8.78 -7.32
N LYS A 326 13.12 7.57 -6.88
CA LYS A 326 13.30 6.41 -7.77
C LYS A 326 11.96 5.92 -8.33
N SER A 327 10.91 5.90 -7.52
CA SER A 327 9.56 5.55 -7.95
C SER A 327 9.03 6.54 -8.99
N ALA A 328 9.20 7.83 -8.74
CA ALA A 328 8.81 8.89 -9.67
C ALA A 328 9.56 8.79 -10.99
N LYS A 329 10.89 8.60 -10.93
CA LYS A 329 11.70 8.40 -12.13
C LYS A 329 11.26 7.16 -12.91
N PHE A 330 10.98 6.05 -12.24
CA PHE A 330 10.50 4.84 -12.89
C PHE A 330 9.18 5.09 -13.65
N VAL A 331 8.23 5.76 -13.02
CA VAL A 331 6.94 6.13 -13.66
C VAL A 331 7.16 7.03 -14.86
N THR A 332 7.94 8.10 -14.71
CA THR A 332 8.15 9.07 -15.79
C THR A 332 8.95 8.51 -16.97
N ASP A 333 9.93 7.65 -16.71
CA ASP A 333 10.70 6.98 -17.77
C ASP A 333 9.79 6.11 -18.66
N HIS A 334 8.82 5.40 -18.09
CA HIS A 334 7.92 4.51 -18.85
C HIS A 334 6.74 5.26 -19.50
N LEU A 335 6.29 6.38 -18.91
CA LEU A 335 5.27 7.22 -19.53
C LEU A 335 5.79 8.03 -20.74
N ASN A 336 7.10 8.15 -20.90
CA ASN A 336 7.74 8.91 -21.98
C ASN A 336 8.31 8.00 -23.09
N GLN A 337 8.03 6.72 -23.05
CA GLN A 337 8.33 5.77 -24.14
C GLN A 337 7.16 5.67 -25.11
#